data_a439851030b5e548f619ab154b5422c6
#
_entry.id   a439851030b5e548f619ab154b5422c6
#
_cell.length_a   1.000
_cell.length_b   1.000
_cell.length_c   1.000
_cell.angle_alpha   90.00
_cell.angle_beta   90.00
_cell.angle_gamma   90.00
#
_symmetry.space_group_name_H-M   'P 1'
#
loop_
_entity.id
_entity.type
_entity.pdbx_description
1 polymer ?
#
loop_
_entity_poly.entity_id
_entity_poly.type
_entity_poly.pdbx_seq_one_letter_code
_entity_poly.pdbx_strand_id
1 'polypeptide(L)'
;MYAKQYEIALPADYDMGIIRRRVAERGHALDDRAGLGLKAYLVREGPNQYAPFYLWRDPGRMAEFLVGGGGFENIVRDFGRPVVRHWTGLAFQPGPVRDRTPRHAFRLLTPVGADAAAAVEEALARLSAIAREAGVHSAALALDPHRWQLVRFMLGEHDGEASERYEVLHLSAPELAALRVGRQWLVRRPLR
;
A
#
# COMPACT_ATOMS: atom_id res chain seq x y z
N MET A 1 11.61 0.61 4.05
CA MET A 1 10.33 0.25 3.41
C MET A 1 9.95 1.30 2.39
N TYR A 2 9.42 0.88 1.25
CA TYR A 2 8.99 1.76 0.15
C TYR A 2 7.55 1.42 -0.22
N ALA A 3 6.67 2.42 -0.21
CA ALA A 3 5.31 2.24 -0.64
C ALA A 3 5.14 2.68 -2.10
N LYS A 4 4.34 1.95 -2.87
CA LYS A 4 4.01 2.28 -4.25
C LYS A 4 2.54 2.03 -4.53
N GLN A 5 1.98 2.84 -5.40
CA GLN A 5 0.67 2.60 -5.97
C GLN A 5 0.63 3.14 -7.39
N TYR A 6 -0.05 2.45 -8.27
CA TYR A 6 -0.52 3.02 -9.53
C TYR A 6 -2.03 2.85 -9.61
N GLU A 7 -2.64 3.79 -10.30
CA GLU A 7 -4.10 3.85 -10.44
C GLU A 7 -4.42 3.91 -11.93
N ILE A 8 -5.05 2.86 -12.42
CA ILE A 8 -5.49 2.74 -13.80
C ILE A 8 -6.98 3.06 -13.80
N ALA A 9 -7.32 4.27 -14.25
CA ALA A 9 -8.70 4.65 -14.50
C ALA A 9 -9.22 3.90 -15.73
N LEU A 10 -10.39 3.33 -15.61
CA LEU A 10 -11.06 2.57 -16.65
C LEU A 10 -12.35 3.29 -17.04
N PRO A 11 -12.85 3.12 -18.28
CA PRO A 11 -14.12 3.70 -18.70
C PRO A 11 -15.28 3.35 -17.75
N ALA A 12 -16.27 4.22 -17.67
CA ALA A 12 -17.41 4.02 -16.76
C ALA A 12 -18.22 2.76 -17.10
N ASP A 13 -18.24 2.37 -18.37
CA ASP A 13 -18.88 1.17 -18.91
C ASP A 13 -17.96 -0.06 -19.00
N TYR A 14 -16.72 0.05 -18.46
CA TYR A 14 -15.77 -1.06 -18.48
C TYR A 14 -16.25 -2.23 -17.61
N ASP A 15 -16.25 -3.46 -18.17
CA ASP A 15 -16.53 -4.67 -17.41
C ASP A 15 -15.42 -4.96 -16.39
N MET A 16 -15.64 -4.58 -15.13
CA MET A 16 -14.71 -4.83 -14.03
C MET A 16 -14.49 -6.33 -13.78
N GLY A 17 -15.34 -7.21 -14.31
CA GLY A 17 -15.15 -8.66 -14.32
C GLY A 17 -13.87 -9.08 -15.05
N ILE A 18 -13.41 -8.30 -16.02
CA ILE A 18 -12.12 -8.54 -16.72
C ILE A 18 -10.96 -8.41 -15.73
N ILE A 19 -10.96 -7.36 -14.89
CA ILE A 19 -9.94 -7.16 -13.86
C ILE A 19 -10.00 -8.26 -12.81
N ARG A 20 -11.20 -8.66 -12.37
CA ARG A 20 -11.39 -9.73 -11.40
C ARG A 20 -10.86 -11.06 -11.91
N ARG A 21 -11.18 -11.45 -13.15
CA ARG A 21 -10.64 -12.66 -13.79
C ARG A 21 -9.12 -12.59 -13.91
N ARG A 22 -8.57 -11.45 -14.37
CA ARG A 22 -7.12 -11.25 -14.46
C ARG A 22 -6.41 -11.47 -13.11
N VAL A 23 -6.97 -10.93 -12.03
CA VAL A 23 -6.38 -11.09 -10.70
C VAL A 23 -6.53 -12.53 -10.20
N ALA A 24 -7.67 -13.17 -10.43
CA ALA A 24 -7.87 -14.58 -10.08
C ALA A 24 -6.85 -15.50 -10.79
N GLU A 25 -6.54 -15.23 -12.05
CA GLU A 25 -5.61 -16.04 -12.86
C GLU A 25 -4.12 -15.74 -12.56
N ARG A 26 -3.77 -14.49 -12.25
CA ARG A 26 -2.37 -14.02 -12.20
C ARG A 26 -1.95 -13.42 -10.87
N GLY A 27 -2.86 -13.28 -9.89
CA GLY A 27 -2.56 -12.66 -8.60
C GLY A 27 -1.46 -13.39 -7.85
N HIS A 28 -1.40 -14.72 -7.97
CA HIS A 28 -0.42 -15.58 -7.28
C HIS A 28 1.02 -15.39 -7.75
N ALA A 29 1.26 -14.73 -8.89
CA ALA A 29 2.62 -14.58 -9.44
C ALA A 29 3.61 -13.82 -8.54
N LEU A 30 3.14 -13.18 -7.48
CA LEU A 30 3.99 -12.47 -6.51
C LEU A 30 3.85 -13.03 -5.08
N ASP A 31 3.24 -14.20 -4.89
CA ASP A 31 3.03 -14.78 -3.56
C ASP A 31 4.33 -15.25 -2.89
N ASP A 32 5.40 -15.45 -3.66
CA ASP A 32 6.75 -15.83 -3.23
C ASP A 32 7.82 -14.77 -3.59
N ARG A 33 7.42 -13.57 -4.01
CA ARG A 33 8.34 -12.54 -4.51
C ARG A 33 9.26 -12.01 -3.42
N ALA A 34 10.56 -12.31 -3.53
CA ALA A 34 11.57 -11.82 -2.61
C ALA A 34 11.63 -10.28 -2.56
N GLY A 35 11.78 -9.72 -1.36
CA GLY A 35 11.85 -8.28 -1.11
C GLY A 35 10.50 -7.56 -1.09
N LEU A 36 9.40 -8.27 -1.42
CA LEU A 36 8.04 -7.75 -1.34
C LEU A 36 7.43 -8.04 0.04
N GLY A 37 7.14 -6.99 0.80
CA GLY A 37 6.41 -7.11 2.06
C GLY A 37 4.96 -7.52 1.81
N LEU A 38 4.25 -6.74 0.99
CA LEU A 38 2.91 -7.08 0.50
C LEU A 38 2.60 -6.40 -0.84
N LYS A 39 1.67 -7.00 -1.58
CA LYS A 39 0.91 -6.38 -2.66
C LYS A 39 -0.57 -6.66 -2.48
N ALA A 40 -1.37 -5.62 -2.34
CA ALA A 40 -2.82 -5.71 -2.39
C ALA A 40 -3.31 -5.39 -3.80
N TYR A 41 -4.05 -6.31 -4.41
CA TYR A 41 -4.68 -6.12 -5.71
C TYR A 41 -6.05 -5.48 -5.51
N LEU A 42 -6.14 -4.20 -5.80
CA LEU A 42 -7.25 -3.35 -5.42
C LEU A 42 -8.09 -2.93 -6.62
N VAL A 43 -9.39 -2.92 -6.44
CA VAL A 43 -10.34 -2.29 -7.36
C VAL A 43 -11.25 -1.32 -6.62
N ARG A 44 -11.74 -0.35 -7.37
CA ARG A 44 -12.79 0.58 -6.95
C ARG A 44 -13.80 0.70 -8.08
N GLU A 45 -15.07 0.59 -7.74
CA GLU A 45 -16.16 0.77 -8.67
C GLU A 45 -16.85 2.10 -8.36
N GLY A 46 -17.21 2.83 -9.39
CA GLY A 46 -17.79 4.16 -9.35
C GLY A 46 -16.90 5.25 -8.72
N PRO A 47 -15.73 5.61 -9.26
CA PRO A 47 -15.21 5.34 -10.61
C PRO A 47 -14.53 3.97 -10.75
N ASN A 48 -14.61 3.39 -11.97
CA ASN A 48 -13.92 2.13 -12.27
C ASN A 48 -12.40 2.33 -12.26
N GLN A 49 -11.71 1.62 -11.37
CA GLN A 49 -10.28 1.77 -11.18
C GLN A 49 -9.62 0.46 -10.75
N TYR A 50 -8.47 0.14 -11.35
CA TYR A 50 -7.56 -0.88 -10.86
C TYR A 50 -6.34 -0.21 -10.21
N ALA A 51 -6.13 -0.41 -8.91
CA ALA A 51 -5.25 0.43 -8.10
C ALA A 51 -4.34 -0.38 -7.15
N PRO A 52 -3.52 -1.33 -7.62
CA PRO A 52 -2.67 -2.14 -6.75
C PRO A 52 -1.73 -1.30 -5.90
N PHE A 53 -1.63 -1.69 -4.61
CA PHE A 53 -0.74 -1.07 -3.63
C PHE A 53 0.35 -2.05 -3.19
N TYR A 54 1.57 -1.55 -2.97
CA TYR A 54 2.74 -2.35 -2.63
C TYR A 54 3.50 -1.76 -1.44
N LEU A 55 4.02 -2.64 -0.59
CA LEU A 55 5.08 -2.33 0.36
C LEU A 55 6.32 -3.18 0.03
N TRP A 56 7.40 -2.52 -0.35
CA TRP A 56 8.68 -3.16 -0.65
C TRP A 56 9.65 -2.97 0.51
N ARG A 57 10.36 -4.03 0.87
CA ARG A 57 11.46 -4.00 1.84
C ARG A 57 12.77 -3.62 1.16
N ASP A 58 12.98 -4.14 -0.04
CA ASP A 58 14.22 -4.05 -0.79
C ASP A 58 14.04 -3.19 -2.04
N PRO A 59 14.81 -2.06 -2.17
CA PRO A 59 14.73 -1.19 -3.35
C PRO A 59 15.30 -1.83 -4.61
N GLY A 60 16.29 -2.74 -4.50
CA GLY A 60 16.85 -3.46 -5.63
C GLY A 60 15.84 -4.44 -6.23
N ARG A 61 15.15 -5.21 -5.38
CA ARG A 61 14.07 -6.10 -5.82
C ARG A 61 12.87 -5.34 -6.40
N MET A 62 12.60 -4.17 -5.86
CA MET A 62 11.59 -3.26 -6.43
C MET A 62 11.99 -2.76 -7.82
N ALA A 63 13.25 -2.37 -8.02
CA ALA A 63 13.77 -1.94 -9.33
C ALA A 63 13.72 -3.09 -10.34
N GLU A 64 14.15 -4.29 -9.96
CA GLU A 64 14.05 -5.50 -10.77
C GLU A 64 12.60 -5.77 -11.22
N PHE A 65 11.62 -5.64 -10.31
CA PHE A 65 10.21 -5.77 -10.66
C PHE A 65 9.75 -4.74 -11.68
N LEU A 66 10.21 -3.49 -11.57
CA LEU A 66 9.76 -2.40 -12.44
C LEU A 66 10.38 -2.43 -13.84
N VAL A 67 11.68 -2.78 -13.95
CA VAL A 67 12.44 -2.61 -15.19
C VAL A 67 13.32 -3.81 -15.56
N GLY A 68 13.43 -4.80 -14.69
CA GLY A 68 14.29 -5.98 -14.86
C GLY A 68 13.56 -7.24 -15.34
N GLY A 69 12.39 -7.15 -15.95
CA GLY A 69 11.61 -8.32 -16.39
C GLY A 69 10.86 -9.02 -15.25
N GLY A 70 10.65 -8.34 -14.13
CA GLY A 70 10.06 -8.90 -12.91
C GLY A 70 8.53 -8.93 -12.87
N GLY A 71 7.84 -8.57 -13.97
CA GLY A 71 6.37 -8.68 -14.09
C GLY A 71 5.61 -7.36 -14.30
N PHE A 72 6.25 -6.18 -14.10
CA PHE A 72 5.58 -4.89 -14.34
C PHE A 72 5.35 -4.62 -15.84
N GLU A 73 6.17 -5.21 -16.73
CA GLU A 73 5.99 -5.17 -18.17
C GLU A 73 4.62 -5.71 -18.61
N ASN A 74 4.03 -6.64 -17.86
CA ASN A 74 2.66 -7.12 -18.13
C ASN A 74 1.61 -6.02 -17.89
N ILE A 75 1.85 -5.13 -16.92
CA ILE A 75 0.97 -3.96 -16.70
C ILE A 75 1.14 -2.96 -17.83
N VAL A 76 2.40 -2.68 -18.22
CA VAL A 76 2.71 -1.76 -19.33
C VAL A 76 2.12 -2.26 -20.64
N ARG A 77 2.20 -3.55 -20.91
CA ARG A 77 1.65 -4.15 -22.13
C ARG A 77 0.13 -4.06 -22.18
N ASP A 78 -0.53 -4.35 -21.04
CA ASP A 78 -1.99 -4.52 -21.01
C ASP A 78 -2.74 -3.18 -20.77
N PHE A 79 -2.09 -2.19 -20.14
CA PHE A 79 -2.72 -0.91 -19.76
C PHE A 79 -1.92 0.34 -20.19
N GLY A 80 -0.80 0.17 -20.88
CA GLY A 80 0.14 1.27 -21.09
C GLY A 80 0.98 1.58 -19.85
N ARG A 81 1.79 2.65 -19.90
CA ARG A 81 2.61 3.08 -18.76
C ARG A 81 1.78 3.91 -17.78
N PRO A 82 1.40 3.37 -16.63
CA PRO A 82 0.68 4.15 -15.62
C PRO A 82 1.65 5.10 -14.89
N VAL A 83 1.11 6.15 -14.31
CA VAL A 83 1.83 6.95 -13.32
C VAL A 83 1.99 6.12 -12.05
N VAL A 84 3.23 5.77 -11.70
CA VAL A 84 3.55 5.04 -10.47
C VAL A 84 3.90 6.02 -9.39
N ARG A 85 3.05 6.14 -8.38
CA ARG A 85 3.35 6.90 -7.17
C ARG A 85 4.35 6.15 -6.33
N HIS A 86 5.33 6.87 -5.80
CA HIS A 86 6.38 6.32 -4.94
C HIS A 86 6.47 7.16 -3.66
N TRP A 87 6.41 6.48 -2.51
CA TRP A 87 6.41 7.11 -1.21
C TRP A 87 7.45 6.49 -0.28
N THR A 88 8.07 7.33 0.52
CA THR A 88 9.00 6.89 1.56
C THR A 88 8.20 6.31 2.73
N GLY A 89 8.40 5.03 3.04
CA GLY A 89 7.71 4.39 4.16
C GLY A 89 8.21 4.93 5.50
N LEU A 90 7.29 5.37 6.34
CA LEU A 90 7.56 5.92 7.66
C LEU A 90 7.32 4.91 8.78
N ALA A 91 6.25 4.12 8.69
CA ALA A 91 5.93 3.11 9.69
C ALA A 91 5.07 1.98 9.11
N PHE A 92 5.12 0.83 9.77
CA PHE A 92 4.25 -0.32 9.53
C PHE A 92 3.79 -0.90 10.88
N GLN A 93 2.52 -1.27 10.96
CA GLN A 93 1.91 -1.92 12.11
C GLN A 93 1.06 -3.10 11.67
N PRO A 94 1.32 -4.32 12.18
CA PRO A 94 0.39 -5.44 12.01
C PRO A 94 -0.83 -5.23 12.90
N GLY A 95 -1.99 -5.66 12.42
CA GLY A 95 -3.23 -5.65 13.19
C GLY A 95 -3.57 -7.02 13.79
N PRO A 96 -4.66 -7.10 14.59
CA PRO A 96 -5.06 -8.32 15.28
C PRO A 96 -5.58 -9.42 14.33
N VAL A 97 -5.98 -9.09 13.09
CA VAL A 97 -6.46 -10.07 12.11
C VAL A 97 -5.50 -10.26 10.92
N ARG A 98 -4.20 -10.01 11.13
CA ARG A 98 -3.16 -10.12 10.08
C ARG A 98 -3.07 -11.49 9.39
N ASP A 99 -3.59 -12.54 10.03
CA ASP A 99 -3.58 -13.90 9.51
C ASP A 99 -4.85 -14.23 8.69
N ARG A 100 -5.74 -13.25 8.53
CA ARG A 100 -6.95 -13.37 7.72
C ARG A 100 -6.79 -12.64 6.40
N THR A 101 -7.47 -13.08 5.35
CA THR A 101 -7.52 -12.34 4.08
C THR A 101 -8.40 -11.09 4.24
N PRO A 102 -7.85 -9.88 4.08
CA PRO A 102 -8.64 -8.65 4.19
C PRO A 102 -9.54 -8.50 2.96
N ARG A 103 -10.75 -7.96 3.17
CA ARG A 103 -11.69 -7.69 2.08
C ARG A 103 -11.59 -6.27 1.52
N HIS A 104 -11.14 -5.34 2.35
CA HIS A 104 -11.07 -3.93 1.98
C HIS A 104 -9.69 -3.33 2.28
N ALA A 105 -9.37 -2.31 1.51
CA ALA A 105 -8.26 -1.42 1.77
C ALA A 105 -8.76 0.02 1.82
N PHE A 106 -8.06 0.83 2.59
CA PHE A 106 -8.40 2.22 2.83
C PHE A 106 -7.17 3.09 2.67
N ARG A 107 -7.33 4.24 2.02
CA ARG A 107 -6.27 5.23 1.87
C ARG A 107 -6.75 6.59 2.36
N LEU A 108 -5.93 7.24 3.16
CA LEU A 108 -6.07 8.65 3.54
C LEU A 108 -4.82 9.41 3.13
N LEU A 109 -5.03 10.55 2.47
CA LEU A 109 -3.98 11.50 2.13
C LEU A 109 -4.16 12.75 3.00
N THR A 110 -3.15 13.10 3.79
CA THR A 110 -3.20 14.27 4.67
C THR A 110 -2.07 15.24 4.32
N PRO A 111 -2.36 16.51 3.97
CA PRO A 111 -1.32 17.50 3.75
C PRO A 111 -0.41 17.65 4.98
N VAL A 112 0.89 17.82 4.73
CA VAL A 112 1.86 18.14 5.77
C VAL A 112 1.92 19.66 5.90
N GLY A 113 1.63 20.18 7.08
CA GLY A 113 1.73 21.61 7.38
C GLY A 113 3.17 22.09 7.55
N ALA A 114 3.34 23.30 8.08
CA ALA A 114 4.66 23.92 8.27
C ALA A 114 5.57 23.12 9.22
N ASP A 115 5.00 22.46 10.24
CA ASP A 115 5.73 21.56 11.14
C ASP A 115 5.55 20.10 10.71
N ALA A 116 6.42 19.67 9.80
CA ALA A 116 6.40 18.30 9.29
C ALA A 116 6.74 17.26 10.37
N ALA A 117 7.57 17.62 11.36
CA ALA A 117 7.96 16.71 12.43
C ALA A 117 6.76 16.43 13.34
N ALA A 118 6.07 17.45 13.79
CA ALA A 118 4.85 17.31 14.61
C ALA A 118 3.76 16.52 13.88
N ALA A 119 3.51 16.83 12.60
CA ALA A 119 2.52 16.11 11.78
C ALA A 119 2.84 14.60 11.66
N VAL A 120 4.12 14.25 11.49
CA VAL A 120 4.56 12.85 11.42
C VAL A 120 4.40 12.15 12.76
N GLU A 121 4.75 12.80 13.91
CA GLU A 121 4.57 12.21 15.24
C GLU A 121 3.09 11.92 15.55
N GLU A 122 2.21 12.87 15.24
CA GLU A 122 0.77 12.69 15.38
C GLU A 122 0.25 11.53 14.53
N ALA A 123 0.64 11.48 13.26
CA ALA A 123 0.25 10.41 12.34
C ALA A 123 0.77 9.03 12.79
N LEU A 124 1.98 8.94 13.38
CA LEU A 124 2.52 7.71 13.94
C LEU A 124 1.72 7.25 15.17
N ALA A 125 1.35 8.16 16.05
CA ALA A 125 0.50 7.86 17.20
C ALA A 125 -0.87 7.35 16.74
N ARG A 126 -1.48 8.01 15.75
CA ARG A 126 -2.76 7.62 15.16
C ARG A 126 -2.68 6.25 14.47
N LEU A 127 -1.62 6.00 13.68
CA LEU A 127 -1.40 4.69 13.05
C LEU A 127 -1.34 3.57 14.10
N SER A 128 -0.64 3.80 15.21
CA SER A 128 -0.51 2.83 16.29
C SER A 128 -1.83 2.57 17.02
N ALA A 129 -2.71 3.57 17.10
CA ALA A 129 -4.05 3.41 17.67
C ALA A 129 -4.94 2.58 16.74
N ILE A 130 -5.03 2.97 15.46
CA ILE A 130 -5.84 2.28 14.44
C ILE A 130 -5.42 0.83 14.29
N ALA A 131 -4.11 0.54 14.27
CA ALA A 131 -3.62 -0.82 14.08
C ALA A 131 -4.05 -1.80 15.20
N ARG A 132 -4.49 -1.30 16.36
CA ARG A 132 -5.02 -2.13 17.46
C ARG A 132 -6.52 -2.38 17.38
N GLU A 133 -7.22 -1.71 16.50
CA GLU A 133 -8.68 -1.86 16.34
C GLU A 133 -9.02 -3.25 15.81
N ALA A 134 -10.16 -3.78 16.28
CA ALA A 134 -10.69 -5.05 15.78
C ALA A 134 -10.95 -4.96 14.27
N GLY A 135 -10.62 -6.01 13.52
CA GLY A 135 -10.82 -6.04 12.07
C GLY A 135 -9.67 -5.43 11.25
N VAL A 136 -8.64 -4.85 11.86
CA VAL A 136 -7.46 -4.37 11.13
C VAL A 136 -6.49 -5.53 10.86
N HIS A 137 -6.15 -5.71 9.58
CA HIS A 137 -5.12 -6.65 9.14
C HIS A 137 -3.72 -6.02 9.29
N SER A 138 -3.52 -4.85 8.72
CA SER A 138 -2.27 -4.11 8.80
C SER A 138 -2.47 -2.65 8.39
N ALA A 139 -1.58 -1.78 8.89
CA ALA A 139 -1.57 -0.38 8.55
C ALA A 139 -0.15 0.11 8.27
N ALA A 140 -0.01 1.01 7.29
CA ALA A 140 1.25 1.62 6.92
C ALA A 140 1.11 3.14 6.81
N LEU A 141 2.17 3.85 7.18
CA LEU A 141 2.32 5.29 6.98
C LEU A 141 3.50 5.53 6.05
N ALA A 142 3.32 6.42 5.09
CA ALA A 142 4.36 6.85 4.18
C ALA A 142 4.28 8.36 3.95
N LEU A 143 5.36 8.93 3.39
CA LEU A 143 5.45 10.33 3.00
C LEU A 143 5.60 10.44 1.48
N ASP A 144 4.78 11.28 0.89
CA ASP A 144 4.98 11.82 -0.46
C ASP A 144 5.77 13.14 -0.37
N PRO A 145 7.08 13.14 -0.59
CA PRO A 145 7.88 14.37 -0.49
C PRO A 145 7.66 15.31 -1.68
N HIS A 146 7.10 14.82 -2.79
CA HIS A 146 6.78 15.66 -3.94
C HIS A 146 5.58 16.56 -3.69
N ARG A 147 4.57 16.03 -2.96
CA ARG A 147 3.33 16.76 -2.64
C ARG A 147 3.24 17.21 -1.19
N TRP A 148 4.21 16.85 -0.36
CA TRP A 148 4.17 17.06 1.09
C TRP A 148 2.87 16.55 1.70
N GLN A 149 2.61 15.26 1.47
CA GLN A 149 1.44 14.56 2.00
C GLN A 149 1.84 13.30 2.75
N LEU A 150 1.20 13.07 3.88
CA LEU A 150 1.22 11.77 4.52
C LEU A 150 0.21 10.85 3.83
N VAL A 151 0.60 9.61 3.66
CA VAL A 151 -0.21 8.54 3.06
C VAL A 151 -0.40 7.47 4.11
N ARG A 152 -1.61 7.37 4.66
CA ARG A 152 -2.00 6.22 5.50
C ARG A 152 -2.71 5.22 4.60
N PHE A 153 -2.24 3.98 4.65
CA PHE A 153 -2.85 2.85 3.97
C PHE A 153 -3.16 1.76 4.99
N MET A 154 -4.38 1.24 4.96
CA MET A 154 -4.84 0.20 5.86
C MET A 154 -5.53 -0.91 5.10
N LEU A 155 -5.29 -2.15 5.51
CA LEU A 155 -6.05 -3.33 5.14
C LEU A 155 -6.93 -3.72 6.32
N GLY A 156 -8.23 -3.95 6.09
CA GLY A 156 -9.15 -4.28 7.18
C GLY A 156 -10.62 -4.20 6.79
N GLU A 157 -11.48 -4.11 7.78
CA GLU A 157 -12.93 -4.11 7.56
C GLU A 157 -13.50 -2.69 7.41
N HIS A 158 -13.00 -1.70 8.14
CA HIS A 158 -13.45 -0.31 8.07
C HIS A 158 -12.35 0.66 8.51
N ASP A 159 -12.37 1.86 7.97
CA ASP A 159 -11.62 3.04 8.42
C ASP A 159 -12.54 4.26 8.24
N GLY A 160 -13.08 4.77 9.35
CA GLY A 160 -14.03 5.89 9.34
C GLY A 160 -13.42 7.24 8.89
N GLU A 161 -12.09 7.34 8.83
CA GLU A 161 -11.39 8.56 8.42
C GLU A 161 -10.90 8.50 6.96
N ALA A 162 -10.93 7.32 6.32
CA ALA A 162 -10.40 7.16 4.98
C ALA A 162 -11.20 7.94 3.95
N SER A 163 -10.49 8.62 3.05
CA SER A 163 -11.09 9.30 1.90
C SER A 163 -11.37 8.35 0.74
N GLU A 164 -10.69 7.21 0.71
CA GLU A 164 -10.81 6.25 -0.38
C GLU A 164 -10.87 4.82 0.16
N ARG A 165 -11.85 4.09 -0.34
CA ARG A 165 -12.05 2.66 -0.05
C ARG A 165 -11.88 1.85 -1.32
N TYR A 166 -11.23 0.71 -1.19
CA TYR A 166 -11.02 -0.27 -2.26
C TYR A 166 -11.47 -1.66 -1.81
N GLU A 167 -11.88 -2.47 -2.77
CA GLU A 167 -12.04 -3.91 -2.58
C GLU A 167 -10.70 -4.60 -2.82
N VAL A 168 -10.35 -5.58 -2.00
CA VAL A 168 -9.15 -6.40 -2.14
C VAL A 168 -9.53 -7.68 -2.88
N LEU A 169 -9.01 -7.87 -4.09
CA LEU A 169 -9.24 -9.08 -4.89
C LEU A 169 -8.27 -10.21 -4.53
N HIS A 170 -7.03 -9.86 -4.17
CA HIS A 170 -5.98 -10.77 -3.76
C HIS A 170 -4.93 -10.03 -2.92
N LEU A 171 -4.28 -10.72 -2.00
CA LEU A 171 -3.17 -10.22 -1.21
C LEU A 171 -1.99 -11.17 -1.34
N SER A 172 -0.93 -10.75 -2.03
CA SER A 172 0.39 -11.38 -1.96
C SER A 172 1.16 -10.77 -0.78
N ALA A 173 1.62 -11.56 0.17
CA ALA A 173 2.27 -11.07 1.37
C ALA A 173 3.49 -11.93 1.78
N PRO A 174 4.44 -12.21 0.82
CA PRO A 174 5.53 -13.18 1.04
C PRO A 174 6.44 -12.82 2.21
N GLU A 175 6.70 -11.54 2.41
CA GLU A 175 7.60 -11.09 3.48
C GLU A 175 6.92 -10.07 4.43
N LEU A 176 5.60 -10.21 4.65
CA LEU A 176 4.85 -9.36 5.56
C LEU A 176 5.42 -9.40 6.98
N ALA A 177 5.72 -10.60 7.48
CA ALA A 177 6.27 -10.81 8.82
C ALA A 177 7.68 -10.22 8.98
N ALA A 178 8.40 -10.00 7.89
CA ALA A 178 9.73 -9.42 7.88
C ALA A 178 9.73 -7.88 7.71
N LEU A 179 8.57 -7.25 7.54
CA LEU A 179 8.46 -5.80 7.62
C LEU A 179 8.77 -5.34 9.05
N ARG A 180 9.66 -4.35 9.17
CA ARG A 180 9.97 -3.77 10.48
C ARG A 180 8.71 -3.14 11.07
N VAL A 181 8.29 -3.63 12.23
CA VAL A 181 7.15 -3.06 12.98
C VAL A 181 7.56 -1.71 13.58
N GLY A 182 6.63 -0.76 13.56
CA GLY A 182 6.84 0.59 14.04
C GLY A 182 7.57 1.49 13.05
N ARG A 183 8.26 2.47 13.58
CA ARG A 183 8.99 3.50 12.85
C ARG A 183 10.16 2.91 12.04
N GLN A 184 10.33 3.36 10.80
CA GLN A 184 11.34 2.80 9.88
C GLN A 184 12.75 3.38 10.07
N TRP A 185 12.95 4.40 10.89
CA TRP A 185 14.25 4.97 11.22
C TRP A 185 14.52 4.94 12.73
N LEU A 186 15.78 5.05 13.11
CA LEU A 186 16.18 5.16 14.52
C LEU A 186 16.02 6.60 15.00
N VAL A 187 15.34 6.79 16.10
CA VAL A 187 15.33 8.07 16.81
C VAL A 187 16.68 8.17 17.54
N ARG A 188 17.53 9.11 17.13
CA ARG A 188 18.72 9.44 17.93
C ARG A 188 18.23 10.07 19.23
N ARG A 189 18.53 9.44 20.37
CA ARG A 189 18.37 10.14 21.63
C ARG A 189 19.33 11.33 21.60
N PRO A 190 18.90 12.54 22.00
CA PRO A 190 19.83 13.64 22.20
C PRO A 190 20.91 13.16 23.18
N LEU A 191 22.17 13.35 22.80
CA LEU A 191 23.28 13.18 23.73
C LEU A 191 23.03 14.14 24.90
N ARG A 192 22.88 13.60 26.11
CA ARG A 192 22.76 14.40 27.32
C ARG A 192 24.09 15.04 27.64
#